data_4c30fed41c0d41745a00b23e5f036b94
#
_entry.id   4c30fed41c0d41745a00b23e5f036b94
#
_cell.length_a   1.000
_cell.length_b   1.000
_cell.length_c   1.000
_cell.angle_alpha   90.00
_cell.angle_beta   90.00
_cell.angle_gamma   90.00
#
_symmetry.space_group_name_H-M   'P 1'
#
loop_
_entity.id
_entity.type
_entity.pdbx_description
1 polymer ?
#
loop_
_entity_poly.entity_id
_entity_poly.type
_entity_poly.pdbx_seq_one_letter_code
_entity_poly.pdbx_strand_id
1 'polypeptide(L)'
;PTQVVISADKIAAVTAAVRNAPGVTDVSPQLDGFPVPGQPAPAVKIVNNRAILNLTLNKAPDSVEAGNDIPEIRRLAKTADSTALVGGTSAVYYDVRQANDRDNKTIIPIILIVITIILGLLLRSILSAIVLLGTVVLSYFATLGVCALVFNHVFGFAGGDNSFTLFAF
;
A
#
# COMPACT_ATOMS: atom_id res chain seq x y z
N PRO A 1 -8.62 -0.79 -9.97
CA PRO A 1 -8.57 0.65 -10.15
C PRO A 1 -8.53 1.37 -8.81
N THR A 2 -7.89 2.53 -8.79
CA THR A 2 -7.94 3.45 -7.66
C THR A 2 -9.24 4.24 -7.75
N GLN A 3 -9.90 4.46 -6.63
CA GLN A 3 -11.20 5.13 -6.56
C GLN A 3 -11.13 6.34 -5.64
N VAL A 4 -11.79 7.43 -6.04
CA VAL A 4 -11.93 8.63 -5.21
C VAL A 4 -13.40 8.92 -5.00
N VAL A 5 -13.84 8.89 -3.76
CA VAL A 5 -15.20 9.28 -3.35
C VAL A 5 -15.19 10.75 -3.00
N ILE A 6 -16.04 11.53 -3.64
CA ILE A 6 -16.08 12.98 -3.55
C ILE A 6 -17.52 13.50 -3.42
N SER A 7 -17.65 14.76 -3.05
CA SER A 7 -18.94 15.46 -3.10
C SER A 7 -19.39 15.70 -4.56
N ALA A 8 -20.67 15.52 -4.85
CA ALA A 8 -21.22 15.62 -6.21
C ALA A 8 -21.01 17.00 -6.86
N ASP A 9 -20.96 18.06 -6.06
CA ASP A 9 -20.70 19.43 -6.51
C ASP A 9 -19.21 19.70 -6.86
N LYS A 10 -18.30 18.81 -6.46
CA LYS A 10 -16.84 18.95 -6.62
C LYS A 10 -16.24 18.08 -7.73
N ILE A 11 -17.07 17.37 -8.50
CA ILE A 11 -16.62 16.42 -9.54
C ILE A 11 -15.61 17.08 -10.50
N ALA A 12 -15.95 18.25 -11.05
CA ALA A 12 -15.07 18.92 -12.01
C ALA A 12 -13.74 19.38 -11.39
N ALA A 13 -13.80 19.95 -10.18
CA ALA A 13 -12.63 20.45 -9.49
C ALA A 13 -11.66 19.32 -9.11
N VAL A 14 -12.18 18.22 -8.53
CA VAL A 14 -11.35 17.07 -8.17
C VAL A 14 -10.82 16.36 -9.39
N THR A 15 -11.63 16.18 -10.46
CA THR A 15 -11.17 15.58 -11.71
C THR A 15 -9.99 16.35 -12.31
N ALA A 16 -10.08 17.68 -12.34
CA ALA A 16 -8.98 18.52 -12.83
C ALA A 16 -7.72 18.43 -11.96
N ALA A 17 -7.89 18.38 -10.64
CA ALA A 17 -6.77 18.28 -9.70
C ALA A 17 -6.05 16.92 -9.79
N VAL A 18 -6.82 15.82 -9.84
CA VAL A 18 -6.25 14.46 -9.81
C VAL A 18 -5.69 14.02 -11.17
N ARG A 19 -6.19 14.60 -12.28
CA ARG A 19 -5.68 14.31 -13.63
C ARG A 19 -4.21 14.68 -13.80
N ASN A 20 -3.73 15.65 -13.04
CA ASN A 20 -2.33 16.08 -13.04
C ASN A 20 -1.46 15.33 -12.02
N ALA A 21 -2.03 14.36 -11.29
CA ALA A 21 -1.27 13.58 -10.33
C ALA A 21 -0.31 12.59 -11.02
N PRO A 22 0.85 12.32 -10.42
CA PRO A 22 1.81 11.38 -10.97
C PRO A 22 1.17 9.99 -11.13
N GLY A 23 1.46 9.35 -12.25
CA GLY A 23 0.99 7.99 -12.53
C GLY A 23 -0.46 7.86 -13.00
N VAL A 24 -1.26 8.93 -12.98
CA VAL A 24 -2.65 8.91 -13.44
C VAL A 24 -2.70 9.07 -14.95
N THR A 25 -3.31 8.10 -15.63
CA THR A 25 -3.52 8.10 -17.09
C THR A 25 -4.93 8.52 -17.49
N ASP A 26 -5.91 8.11 -16.70
CA ASP A 26 -7.31 8.46 -16.96
C ASP A 26 -8.08 8.67 -15.67
N VAL A 27 -9.06 9.57 -15.72
CA VAL A 27 -9.99 9.85 -14.64
C VAL A 27 -11.38 9.88 -15.22
N SER A 28 -12.21 8.93 -14.84
CA SER A 28 -13.58 8.79 -15.30
C SER A 28 -14.56 8.68 -14.12
N PRO A 29 -15.69 9.43 -14.17
CA PRO A 29 -16.74 9.27 -13.17
C PRO A 29 -17.44 7.92 -13.34
N GLN A 30 -17.87 7.33 -12.23
CA GLN A 30 -18.69 6.14 -12.27
C GLN A 30 -20.08 6.49 -12.83
N LEU A 31 -20.50 5.79 -13.88
CA LEU A 31 -21.77 6.00 -14.54
C LEU A 31 -22.85 5.10 -13.93
N ASP A 32 -24.11 5.54 -14.04
CA ASP A 32 -25.27 4.77 -13.60
C ASP A 32 -25.81 3.89 -14.75
N GLY A 33 -24.94 3.01 -15.26
CA GLY A 33 -25.22 2.10 -16.36
C GLY A 33 -24.03 1.93 -17.30
N PHE A 34 -24.19 1.02 -18.27
CA PHE A 34 -23.18 0.81 -19.30
C PHE A 34 -23.49 1.69 -20.51
N PRO A 35 -22.48 2.34 -21.13
CA PRO A 35 -22.68 3.08 -22.36
C PRO A 35 -23.12 2.13 -23.48
N VAL A 36 -24.28 2.39 -24.08
CA VAL A 36 -24.82 1.62 -25.21
C VAL A 36 -24.60 2.42 -26.49
N PRO A 37 -23.99 1.84 -27.54
CA PRO A 37 -23.80 2.53 -28.82
C PRO A 37 -25.14 3.03 -29.38
N GLY A 38 -25.21 4.33 -29.69
CA GLY A 38 -26.42 4.97 -30.25
C GLY A 38 -27.40 5.53 -29.20
N GLN A 39 -27.10 5.41 -27.92
CA GLN A 39 -27.87 6.08 -26.84
C GLN A 39 -27.05 7.21 -26.19
N PRO A 40 -27.71 8.22 -25.58
CA PRO A 40 -27.01 9.25 -24.83
C PRO A 40 -26.23 8.60 -23.69
N ALA A 41 -25.05 9.14 -23.38
CA ALA A 41 -24.19 8.63 -22.30
C ALA A 41 -24.96 8.60 -20.97
N PRO A 42 -24.85 7.51 -20.18
CA PRO A 42 -25.52 7.41 -18.89
C PRO A 42 -25.01 8.52 -17.94
N ALA A 43 -25.88 8.96 -17.06
CA ALA A 43 -25.56 9.99 -16.07
C ALA A 43 -24.52 9.48 -15.06
N VAL A 44 -23.79 10.42 -14.44
CA VAL A 44 -22.87 10.09 -13.34
C VAL A 44 -23.68 9.55 -12.17
N LYS A 45 -23.25 8.43 -11.62
CA LYS A 45 -23.89 7.82 -10.47
C LYS A 45 -23.63 8.65 -9.22
N ILE A 46 -24.67 9.22 -8.65
CA ILE A 46 -24.64 10.01 -7.42
C ILE A 46 -25.48 9.29 -6.37
N VAL A 47 -24.88 8.99 -5.22
CA VAL A 47 -25.54 8.37 -4.08
C VAL A 47 -25.25 9.21 -2.84
N ASN A 48 -26.29 9.63 -2.12
CA ASN A 48 -26.16 10.47 -0.92
C ASN A 48 -25.27 11.71 -1.13
N ASN A 49 -25.45 12.40 -2.23
CA ASN A 49 -24.66 13.57 -2.65
C ASN A 49 -23.15 13.26 -2.84
N ARG A 50 -22.79 12.00 -3.08
CA ARG A 50 -21.44 11.54 -3.35
C ARG A 50 -21.33 10.91 -4.72
N ALA A 51 -20.21 11.15 -5.39
CA ALA A 51 -19.84 10.52 -6.64
C ALA A 51 -18.51 9.77 -6.49
N ILE A 52 -18.30 8.78 -7.33
CA ILE A 52 -17.04 8.02 -7.39
C ILE A 52 -16.33 8.34 -8.69
N LEU A 53 -15.08 8.72 -8.59
CA LEU A 53 -14.16 8.81 -9.73
C LEU A 53 -13.28 7.55 -9.74
N ASN A 54 -13.20 6.91 -10.89
CA ASN A 54 -12.28 5.81 -11.14
C ASN A 54 -11.02 6.38 -11.79
N LEU A 55 -9.87 6.11 -11.17
CA LEU A 55 -8.56 6.50 -11.66
C LEU A 55 -7.85 5.28 -12.24
N THR A 56 -7.38 5.41 -13.46
CA THR A 56 -6.49 4.43 -14.09
C THR A 56 -5.07 4.91 -13.92
N LEU A 57 -4.23 4.06 -13.31
CA LEU A 57 -2.81 4.31 -13.16
C LEU A 57 -2.04 3.63 -14.30
N ASN A 58 -0.89 4.19 -14.68
CA ASN A 58 0.03 3.61 -15.68
C ASN A 58 0.89 2.47 -15.12
N LYS A 59 0.67 2.10 -13.87
CA LYS A 59 1.41 1.08 -13.12
C LYS A 59 0.47 -0.01 -12.64
N ALA A 60 1.00 -1.21 -12.41
CA ALA A 60 0.20 -2.31 -11.86
C ALA A 60 -0.40 -1.90 -10.50
N PRO A 61 -1.69 -2.17 -10.24
CA PRO A 61 -2.38 -1.70 -9.04
C PRO A 61 -1.78 -2.17 -7.70
N ASP A 62 -1.06 -3.29 -7.73
CA ASP A 62 -0.37 -3.94 -6.63
C ASP A 62 1.12 -3.61 -6.56
N SER A 63 1.63 -2.79 -7.49
CA SER A 63 3.04 -2.40 -7.51
C SER A 63 3.38 -1.37 -6.42
N VAL A 64 4.63 -1.39 -6.01
CA VAL A 64 5.21 -0.41 -5.07
C VAL A 64 5.11 1.00 -5.62
N GLU A 65 5.36 1.14 -6.91
CA GLU A 65 5.36 2.40 -7.64
C GLU A 65 3.98 3.03 -7.70
N ALA A 66 2.92 2.22 -7.91
CA ALA A 66 1.54 2.69 -7.87
C ALA A 66 1.15 3.13 -6.45
N GLY A 67 1.62 2.39 -5.42
CA GLY A 67 1.42 2.77 -4.02
C GLY A 67 2.06 4.12 -3.68
N ASN A 68 3.27 4.38 -4.18
CA ASN A 68 3.99 5.62 -3.90
C ASN A 68 3.29 6.88 -4.46
N ASP A 69 2.43 6.74 -5.46
CA ASP A 69 1.66 7.86 -6.02
C ASP A 69 0.42 8.21 -5.16
N ILE A 70 -0.06 7.29 -4.30
CA ILE A 70 -1.28 7.46 -3.51
C ILE A 70 -1.27 8.67 -2.56
N PRO A 71 -0.18 8.97 -1.81
CA PRO A 71 -0.14 10.15 -0.95
C PRO A 71 -0.38 11.46 -1.70
N GLU A 72 0.19 11.59 -2.89
CA GLU A 72 0.03 12.79 -3.71
C GLU A 72 -1.39 12.88 -4.29
N ILE A 73 -1.96 11.77 -4.75
CA ILE A 73 -3.36 11.70 -5.18
C ILE A 73 -4.29 12.10 -4.03
N ARG A 74 -4.05 11.61 -2.81
CA ARG A 74 -4.81 11.98 -1.61
C ARG A 74 -4.69 13.47 -1.30
N ARG A 75 -3.50 14.03 -1.40
CA ARG A 75 -3.24 15.45 -1.17
C ARG A 75 -4.02 16.33 -2.15
N LEU A 76 -3.92 16.02 -3.44
CA LEU A 76 -4.60 16.77 -4.51
C LEU A 76 -6.12 16.65 -4.39
N ALA A 77 -6.64 15.46 -4.16
CA ALA A 77 -8.07 15.24 -3.96
C ALA A 77 -8.60 16.04 -2.76
N LYS A 78 -7.92 16.00 -1.61
CA LYS A 78 -8.31 16.75 -0.41
C LYS A 78 -8.17 18.27 -0.55
N THR A 79 -7.26 18.75 -1.38
CA THR A 79 -7.14 20.19 -1.67
C THR A 79 -8.35 20.70 -2.45
N ALA A 80 -8.87 19.89 -3.38
CA ALA A 80 -10.05 20.24 -4.17
C ALA A 80 -11.37 19.97 -3.42
N ASP A 81 -11.42 18.90 -2.62
CA ASP A 81 -12.55 18.55 -1.75
C ASP A 81 -12.02 17.99 -0.42
N SER A 82 -12.18 18.74 0.67
CA SER A 82 -11.74 18.34 2.01
C SER A 82 -12.36 17.03 2.51
N THR A 83 -13.51 16.63 1.94
CA THR A 83 -14.23 15.40 2.27
C THR A 83 -13.87 14.24 1.35
N ALA A 84 -12.95 14.43 0.39
CA ALA A 84 -12.52 13.40 -0.55
C ALA A 84 -11.84 12.22 0.18
N LEU A 85 -12.22 11.01 -0.23
CA LEU A 85 -11.64 9.76 0.26
C LEU A 85 -11.04 9.01 -0.92
N VAL A 86 -9.77 8.65 -0.82
CA VAL A 86 -9.06 7.86 -1.83
C VAL A 86 -8.90 6.44 -1.34
N GLY A 87 -9.45 5.50 -2.10
CA GLY A 87 -9.45 4.07 -1.84
C GLY A 87 -9.14 3.25 -3.09
N GLY A 88 -9.51 1.98 -3.06
CA GLY A 88 -9.24 1.03 -4.14
C GLY A 88 -7.95 0.25 -3.93
N THR A 89 -7.64 -0.66 -4.85
CA THR A 89 -6.57 -1.65 -4.70
C THR A 89 -5.22 -1.02 -4.33
N SER A 90 -4.74 -0.06 -5.11
CA SER A 90 -3.43 0.58 -4.86
C SER A 90 -3.38 1.32 -3.52
N ALA A 91 -4.48 1.97 -3.11
CA ALA A 91 -4.55 2.67 -1.83
C ALA A 91 -4.53 1.69 -0.66
N VAL A 92 -5.23 0.56 -0.76
CA VAL A 92 -5.22 -0.49 0.27
C VAL A 92 -3.82 -1.10 0.39
N TYR A 93 -3.16 -1.43 -0.72
CA TYR A 93 -1.79 -1.94 -0.69
C TYR A 93 -0.81 -0.95 -0.06
N TYR A 94 -0.93 0.34 -0.37
CA TYR A 94 -0.12 1.38 0.26
C TYR A 94 -0.35 1.44 1.78
N ASP A 95 -1.61 1.46 2.22
CA ASP A 95 -1.96 1.57 3.64
C ASP A 95 -1.53 0.34 4.44
N VAL A 96 -1.74 -0.87 3.89
CA VAL A 96 -1.28 -2.13 4.49
C VAL A 96 0.24 -2.15 4.60
N ARG A 97 0.94 -1.75 3.55
CA ARG A 97 2.40 -1.68 3.56
C ARG A 97 2.92 -0.69 4.61
N GLN A 98 2.32 0.50 4.70
CA GLN A 98 2.69 1.49 5.70
C GLN A 98 2.41 0.99 7.13
N ALA A 99 1.29 0.29 7.34
CA ALA A 99 0.98 -0.33 8.63
C ALA A 99 2.00 -1.42 8.97
N ASN A 100 2.30 -2.33 8.04
CA ASN A 100 3.30 -3.38 8.23
C ASN A 100 4.68 -2.82 8.55
N ASP A 101 5.13 -1.78 7.85
CA ASP A 101 6.43 -1.14 8.11
C ASP A 101 6.49 -0.55 9.53
N ARG A 102 5.40 0.05 9.99
CA ARG A 102 5.30 0.59 11.35
C ARG A 102 5.27 -0.53 12.37
N ASP A 103 4.48 -1.57 12.13
CA ASP A 103 4.31 -2.70 13.04
C ASP A 103 5.61 -3.49 13.15
N ASN A 104 6.31 -3.74 12.05
CA ASN A 104 7.61 -4.40 12.05
C ASN A 104 8.65 -3.66 12.89
N LYS A 105 8.71 -2.32 12.77
CA LYS A 105 9.63 -1.49 13.57
C LYS A 105 9.34 -1.54 15.07
N THR A 106 8.12 -1.86 15.47
CA THR A 106 7.71 -1.90 16.88
C THR A 106 7.69 -3.33 17.41
N ILE A 107 7.11 -4.27 16.68
CA ILE A 107 6.88 -5.64 17.11
C ILE A 107 8.21 -6.42 17.17
N ILE A 108 9.03 -6.33 16.13
CA ILE A 108 10.28 -7.09 16.05
C ILE A 108 11.21 -6.80 17.23
N PRO A 109 11.53 -5.54 17.59
CA PRO A 109 12.37 -5.27 18.74
C PRO A 109 11.77 -5.77 20.07
N ILE A 110 10.46 -5.64 20.25
CA ILE A 110 9.79 -6.09 21.47
C ILE A 110 9.92 -7.62 21.61
N ILE A 111 9.63 -8.36 20.54
CA ILE A 111 9.77 -9.81 20.52
C ILE A 111 11.22 -10.23 20.82
N LEU A 112 12.21 -9.59 20.20
CA LEU A 112 13.63 -9.87 20.43
C LEU A 112 14.02 -9.64 21.90
N ILE A 113 13.55 -8.58 22.54
CA ILE A 113 13.81 -8.29 23.95
C ILE A 113 13.18 -9.39 24.83
N VAL A 114 11.92 -9.73 24.59
CA VAL A 114 11.21 -10.76 25.37
C VAL A 114 11.91 -12.12 25.23
N ILE A 115 12.26 -12.52 24.01
CA ILE A 115 12.98 -13.78 23.77
C ILE A 115 14.34 -13.74 24.47
N THR A 116 15.08 -12.64 24.40
CA THR A 116 16.39 -12.49 25.07
C THR A 116 16.27 -12.67 26.58
N ILE A 117 15.25 -12.10 27.20
CA ILE A 117 14.98 -12.22 28.64
C ILE A 117 14.69 -13.69 28.99
N ILE A 118 13.78 -14.33 28.24
CA ILE A 118 13.39 -15.72 28.46
C ILE A 118 14.62 -16.66 28.33
N LEU A 119 15.39 -16.51 27.26
CA LEU A 119 16.58 -17.29 27.01
C LEU A 119 17.67 -17.02 28.07
N GLY A 120 17.85 -15.76 28.47
CA GLY A 120 18.79 -15.37 29.51
C GLY A 120 18.48 -16.04 30.87
N LEU A 121 17.21 -16.09 31.23
CA LEU A 121 16.75 -16.79 32.45
C LEU A 121 16.94 -18.29 32.34
N LEU A 122 16.62 -18.87 31.16
CA LEU A 122 16.73 -20.33 30.95
C LEU A 122 18.19 -20.81 30.95
N LEU A 123 19.06 -20.06 30.27
CA LEU A 123 20.48 -20.39 30.14
C LEU A 123 21.31 -19.91 31.34
N ARG A 124 20.72 -19.15 32.27
CA ARG A 124 21.40 -18.46 33.38
C ARG A 124 22.63 -17.65 32.94
N SER A 125 22.64 -17.20 31.69
CA SER A 125 23.72 -16.44 31.08
C SER A 125 23.15 -15.51 30.00
N ILE A 126 23.20 -14.22 30.26
CA ILE A 126 22.75 -13.19 29.33
C ILE A 126 23.65 -13.16 28.08
N LEU A 127 24.94 -13.36 28.24
CA LEU A 127 25.89 -13.37 27.14
C LEU A 127 25.59 -14.48 26.12
N SER A 128 25.32 -15.70 26.60
CA SER A 128 24.91 -16.80 25.72
C SER A 128 23.63 -16.56 24.99
N ALA A 129 22.64 -15.95 25.64
CA ALA A 129 21.36 -15.59 25.04
C ALA A 129 21.55 -14.57 23.90
N ILE A 130 22.36 -13.53 24.11
CA ILE A 130 22.64 -12.50 23.12
C ILE A 130 23.39 -13.08 21.90
N VAL A 131 24.40 -13.92 22.12
CA VAL A 131 25.15 -14.57 21.04
C VAL A 131 24.22 -15.46 20.19
N LEU A 132 23.41 -16.28 20.86
CA LEU A 132 22.46 -17.18 20.19
C LEU A 132 21.42 -16.38 19.39
N LEU A 133 20.85 -15.33 19.97
CA LEU A 133 19.92 -14.46 19.26
C LEU A 133 20.59 -13.75 18.09
N GLY A 134 21.82 -13.28 18.26
CA GLY A 134 22.61 -12.65 17.20
C GLY A 134 22.84 -13.58 16.01
N THR A 135 23.12 -14.86 16.24
CA THR A 135 23.26 -15.86 15.17
C THR A 135 21.95 -16.12 14.43
N VAL A 136 20.81 -16.17 15.15
CA VAL A 136 19.48 -16.32 14.54
C VAL A 136 19.15 -15.13 13.67
N VAL A 137 19.33 -13.92 14.18
CA VAL A 137 19.07 -12.67 13.42
C VAL A 137 19.98 -12.59 12.19
N LEU A 138 21.26 -12.91 12.33
CA LEU A 138 22.21 -12.94 11.21
C LEU A 138 21.77 -13.95 10.13
N SER A 139 21.39 -15.16 10.54
CA SER A 139 20.92 -16.22 9.65
C SER A 139 19.65 -15.79 8.91
N TYR A 140 18.74 -15.13 9.62
CA TYR A 140 17.50 -14.58 9.03
C TYR A 140 17.81 -13.55 7.93
N PHE A 141 18.65 -12.55 8.22
CA PHE A 141 19.04 -11.55 7.22
C PHE A 141 19.84 -12.15 6.06
N ALA A 142 20.69 -13.14 6.32
CA ALA A 142 21.38 -13.86 5.27
C ALA A 142 20.42 -14.58 4.33
N THR A 143 19.41 -15.25 4.89
CA THR A 143 18.37 -15.94 4.09
C THR A 143 17.56 -14.96 3.27
N LEU A 144 17.11 -13.85 3.88
CA LEU A 144 16.39 -12.79 3.12
C LEU A 144 17.26 -12.18 2.03
N GLY A 145 18.53 -11.95 2.30
CA GLY A 145 19.47 -11.42 1.30
C GLY A 145 19.65 -12.37 0.12
N VAL A 146 19.82 -13.66 0.36
CA VAL A 146 19.91 -14.67 -0.69
C VAL A 146 18.59 -14.77 -1.46
N CYS A 147 17.46 -14.80 -0.78
CA CYS A 147 16.15 -14.80 -1.44
C CYS A 147 15.97 -13.56 -2.33
N ALA A 148 16.29 -12.37 -1.84
CA ALA A 148 16.20 -11.14 -2.62
C ALA A 148 17.10 -11.16 -3.86
N LEU A 149 18.33 -11.67 -3.74
CA LEU A 149 19.23 -11.81 -4.88
C LEU A 149 18.69 -12.79 -5.93
N VAL A 150 18.19 -13.95 -5.48
CA VAL A 150 17.64 -14.96 -6.38
C VAL A 150 16.38 -14.45 -7.08
N PHE A 151 15.44 -13.88 -6.33
CA PHE A 151 14.20 -13.36 -6.93
C PHE A 151 14.46 -12.21 -7.89
N ASN A 152 15.36 -11.30 -7.57
CA ASN A 152 15.66 -10.14 -8.42
C ASN A 152 16.50 -10.52 -9.64
N HIS A 153 17.56 -11.35 -9.47
CA HIS A 153 18.52 -11.63 -10.56
C HIS A 153 18.18 -12.88 -11.37
N VAL A 154 17.54 -13.90 -10.78
CA VAL A 154 17.24 -15.14 -11.46
C VAL A 154 15.80 -15.14 -12.03
N PHE A 155 14.83 -14.68 -11.24
CA PHE A 155 13.43 -14.70 -11.62
C PHE A 155 12.88 -13.37 -12.12
N GLY A 156 13.59 -12.24 -11.92
CA GLY A 156 13.17 -10.93 -12.40
C GLY A 156 11.89 -10.39 -11.77
N PHE A 157 11.52 -10.86 -10.57
CA PHE A 157 10.35 -10.35 -9.86
C PHE A 157 10.61 -8.98 -9.25
N ALA A 158 9.66 -8.06 -9.44
CA ALA A 158 9.77 -6.65 -8.99
C ALA A 158 9.59 -6.44 -7.48
N GLY A 159 9.42 -7.51 -6.69
CA GLY A 159 9.31 -7.43 -5.22
C GLY A 159 8.45 -8.54 -4.63
N GLY A 160 8.58 -8.78 -3.34
CA GLY A 160 7.78 -9.69 -2.54
C GLY A 160 6.72 -8.97 -1.71
N ASP A 161 5.73 -9.70 -1.22
CA ASP A 161 4.72 -9.18 -0.30
C ASP A 161 5.38 -8.75 1.03
N ASN A 162 5.04 -7.55 1.51
CA ASN A 162 5.57 -6.98 2.76
C ASN A 162 5.23 -7.82 3.99
N SER A 163 4.16 -8.59 3.95
CA SER A 163 3.75 -9.48 5.03
C SER A 163 4.69 -10.66 5.21
N PHE A 164 5.43 -11.04 4.15
CA PHE A 164 6.36 -12.18 4.17
C PHE A 164 7.46 -12.01 5.22
N THR A 165 7.96 -10.80 5.41
CA THR A 165 9.00 -10.49 6.40
C THR A 165 8.54 -10.78 7.82
N LEU A 166 7.27 -10.50 8.15
CA LEU A 166 6.71 -10.76 9.47
C LEU A 166 6.48 -12.26 9.72
N PHE A 167 5.98 -12.97 8.70
CA PHE A 167 5.71 -14.42 8.83
C PHE A 167 6.96 -15.29 8.78
N ALA A 168 8.03 -14.79 8.18
CA ALA A 168 9.31 -15.52 8.10
C ALA A 168 10.19 -15.35 9.36
N PHE A 169 9.90 -14.36 10.21
CA PHE A 169 10.57 -14.10 11.48
C PHE A 169 9.95 -14.91 12.62
#